data_ba9cf70a8a7868c8cf5e8dba6dca8cb8
#
_entry.id   ba9cf70a8a7868c8cf5e8dba6dca8cb8
#
_cell.length_a   1.000
_cell.length_b   1.000
_cell.length_c   1.000
_cell.angle_alpha   90.00
_cell.angle_beta   90.00
_cell.angle_gamma   90.00
#
_symmetry.space_group_name_H-M   'P 1'
#
loop_
_entity.id
_entity.type
_entity.pdbx_description
1 polymer ?
#
loop_
_entity_poly.entity_id
_entity_poly.type
_entity_poly.pdbx_seq_one_letter_code
_entity_poly.pdbx_strand_id
1 'polypeptide(L)'
;MVTTAEDIRQLNERVAHAGRFIEVVRKEVGKVIVGQSFMLDRLLIGLLTNGHVLLEGVPGLAKTLTIKSLAQAVHAQFSRIQFTPDLLPADVIGTMIYNQQRNDFVVRKGPIFTNFVLADEINRAPAKVQSALLEAMQERQVTIGDATYKLDDPFLVLATQNPLEQEGTYPLPEAQVDRFLMKVIVGYPTRAEEQLIMRQNVYGVAAIQVNPVISVQQIIEARQLVRSIYMDEKVENYILDIVFATRDPGACGVANLAPLISYGASPRGSINLAIAAKAQAFIHGRGYVLPEDVRSICNDVLQHRIGLTYEAEAESVTVQNVLQQVLEKISLP
;
A
#
# COMPACT_ATOMS: atom_id res chain seq x y z
N MET A 1 23.66 -9.66 -12.61
CA MET A 1 22.30 -10.00 -13.11
C MET A 1 22.11 -11.50 -12.95
N VAL A 2 20.95 -11.93 -12.49
CA VAL A 2 20.62 -13.37 -12.39
C VAL A 2 20.32 -13.84 -13.81
N THR A 3 21.17 -14.66 -14.41
CA THR A 3 21.08 -15.03 -15.83
C THR A 3 21.17 -16.56 -16.07
N THR A 4 21.59 -17.32 -15.06
CA THR A 4 21.70 -18.77 -15.17
C THR A 4 20.64 -19.48 -14.31
N ALA A 5 20.32 -20.72 -14.65
CA ALA A 5 19.40 -21.55 -13.87
C ALA A 5 19.95 -21.78 -12.44
N GLU A 6 21.27 -21.85 -12.27
CA GLU A 6 21.92 -21.99 -10.97
C GLU A 6 21.78 -20.72 -10.12
N ASP A 7 21.92 -19.52 -10.74
CA ASP A 7 21.71 -18.25 -10.04
C ASP A 7 20.26 -18.14 -9.50
N ILE A 8 19.28 -18.55 -10.34
CA ILE A 8 17.85 -18.56 -9.96
C ILE A 8 17.63 -19.53 -8.80
N ARG A 9 18.24 -20.70 -8.80
CA ARG A 9 18.11 -21.69 -7.72
C ARG A 9 18.68 -21.16 -6.41
N GLN A 10 19.89 -20.59 -6.44
CA GLN A 10 20.52 -20.00 -5.26
C GLN A 10 19.71 -18.81 -4.72
N LEU A 11 19.17 -17.97 -5.61
CA LEU A 11 18.27 -16.87 -5.23
C LEU A 11 16.99 -17.40 -4.57
N ASN A 12 16.41 -18.46 -5.10
CA ASN A 12 15.21 -19.09 -4.57
C ASN A 12 15.43 -19.63 -3.14
N GLU A 13 16.57 -20.29 -2.88
CA GLU A 13 16.94 -20.77 -1.55
C GLU A 13 17.12 -19.59 -0.56
N ARG A 14 17.77 -18.51 -0.99
CA ARG A 14 17.96 -17.30 -0.19
C ARG A 14 16.61 -16.63 0.14
N VAL A 15 15.73 -16.51 -0.84
CA VAL A 15 14.38 -15.91 -0.67
C VAL A 15 13.54 -16.78 0.26
N ALA A 16 13.54 -18.10 0.06
CA ALA A 16 12.81 -19.04 0.93
C ALA A 16 13.28 -18.97 2.39
N HIS A 17 14.60 -18.81 2.61
CA HIS A 17 15.14 -18.65 3.95
C HIS A 17 14.78 -17.28 4.54
N ALA A 18 15.02 -16.19 3.80
CA ALA A 18 14.77 -14.84 4.26
C ALA A 18 13.27 -14.56 4.45
N GLY A 19 12.39 -15.16 3.63
CA GLY A 19 10.94 -14.97 3.69
C GLY A 19 10.23 -15.64 4.88
N ARG A 20 10.93 -16.50 5.66
CA ARG A 20 10.32 -17.20 6.80
C ARG A 20 9.69 -16.27 7.83
N PHE A 21 10.19 -15.06 7.98
CA PHE A 21 9.62 -14.10 8.92
C PHE A 21 8.20 -13.70 8.56
N ILE A 22 7.79 -13.79 7.29
CA ILE A 22 6.42 -13.45 6.85
C ILE A 22 5.39 -14.27 7.62
N GLU A 23 5.60 -15.59 7.73
CA GLU A 23 4.69 -16.46 8.49
C GLU A 23 4.75 -16.16 10.00
N VAL A 24 5.92 -15.78 10.52
CA VAL A 24 6.05 -15.39 11.92
C VAL A 24 5.27 -14.11 12.20
N VAL A 25 5.37 -13.11 11.33
CA VAL A 25 4.60 -11.85 11.42
C VAL A 25 3.10 -12.11 11.28
N ARG A 26 2.67 -12.91 10.29
CA ARG A 26 1.26 -13.29 10.12
C ARG A 26 0.68 -13.95 11.38
N LYS A 27 1.42 -14.89 11.93
CA LYS A 27 1.03 -15.59 13.17
C LYS A 27 0.93 -14.63 14.36
N GLU A 28 1.88 -13.71 14.49
CA GLU A 28 1.92 -12.77 15.60
C GLU A 28 0.77 -11.76 15.52
N VAL A 29 0.58 -11.16 14.34
CA VAL A 29 -0.55 -10.23 14.08
C VAL A 29 -1.89 -10.95 14.20
N GLY A 30 -1.98 -12.19 13.73
CA GLY A 30 -3.19 -13.03 13.80
C GLY A 30 -3.64 -13.39 15.21
N LYS A 31 -2.82 -13.17 16.25
CA LYS A 31 -3.25 -13.29 17.65
C LYS A 31 -4.28 -12.23 18.05
N VAL A 32 -4.18 -11.05 17.43
CA VAL A 32 -5.02 -9.88 17.74
C VAL A 32 -6.05 -9.60 16.66
N ILE A 33 -5.67 -9.85 15.39
CA ILE A 33 -6.50 -9.58 14.22
C ILE A 33 -7.14 -10.89 13.74
N VAL A 34 -8.44 -10.94 13.80
CA VAL A 34 -9.23 -12.04 13.22
C VAL A 34 -9.62 -11.67 11.79
N GLY A 35 -9.34 -12.54 10.85
CA GLY A 35 -9.54 -12.26 9.43
C GLY A 35 -8.52 -11.24 8.91
N GLN A 36 -8.88 -10.50 7.87
CA GLN A 36 -8.07 -9.45 7.27
C GLN A 36 -6.66 -9.90 6.80
N SER A 37 -6.46 -11.20 6.55
CA SER A 37 -5.20 -11.75 6.03
C SER A 37 -4.81 -11.10 4.69
N PHE A 38 -5.81 -10.88 3.84
CA PHE A 38 -5.63 -10.18 2.57
C PHE A 38 -5.03 -8.77 2.78
N MET A 39 -5.61 -7.97 3.69
CA MET A 39 -5.10 -6.63 3.99
C MET A 39 -3.67 -6.71 4.54
N LEU A 40 -3.39 -7.62 5.46
CA LEU A 40 -2.05 -7.80 6.04
C LEU A 40 -1.01 -8.13 4.97
N ASP A 41 -1.32 -9.00 4.01
CA ASP A 41 -0.42 -9.33 2.90
C ASP A 41 -0.14 -8.11 2.02
N ARG A 42 -1.13 -7.27 1.74
CA ARG A 42 -0.96 -6.02 0.99
C ARG A 42 -0.11 -5.00 1.75
N LEU A 43 -0.27 -4.92 3.07
CA LEU A 43 0.59 -4.09 3.92
C LEU A 43 2.04 -4.58 3.91
N LEU A 44 2.27 -5.90 3.95
CA LEU A 44 3.59 -6.51 3.82
C LEU A 44 4.22 -6.22 2.45
N ILE A 45 3.44 -6.30 1.35
CA ILE A 45 3.93 -5.88 0.02
C ILE A 45 4.35 -4.41 0.05
N GLY A 46 3.53 -3.51 0.58
CA GLY A 46 3.88 -2.09 0.72
C GLY A 46 5.18 -1.90 1.51
N LEU A 47 5.34 -2.62 2.62
CA LEU A 47 6.53 -2.56 3.46
C LEU A 47 7.78 -3.07 2.72
N LEU A 48 7.69 -4.20 2.02
CA LEU A 48 8.78 -4.82 1.28
C LEU A 48 9.21 -4.06 0.02
N THR A 49 8.31 -3.29 -0.57
CA THR A 49 8.59 -2.50 -1.78
C THR A 49 8.93 -1.04 -1.48
N ASN A 50 8.86 -0.64 -0.21
CA ASN A 50 8.94 0.78 0.18
C ASN A 50 7.84 1.65 -0.45
N GLY A 51 6.67 1.06 -0.71
CA GLY A 51 5.52 1.69 -1.36
C GLY A 51 4.40 2.03 -0.37
N HIS A 52 3.77 3.18 -0.53
CA HIS A 52 2.65 3.60 0.32
C HIS A 52 1.34 2.93 -0.11
N VAL A 53 0.42 2.73 0.82
CA VAL A 53 -0.84 2.00 0.57
C VAL A 53 -2.04 2.87 0.95
N LEU A 54 -3.02 2.93 0.06
CA LEU A 54 -4.32 3.54 0.31
C LEU A 54 -5.32 2.43 0.67
N LEU A 55 -5.95 2.53 1.83
CA LEU A 55 -6.96 1.59 2.29
C LEU A 55 -8.34 2.23 2.17
N GLU A 56 -9.21 1.62 1.41
CA GLU A 56 -10.60 2.04 1.30
C GLU A 56 -11.52 1.03 1.97
N GLY A 57 -12.44 1.50 2.79
CA GLY A 57 -13.41 0.64 3.46
C GLY A 57 -14.13 1.37 4.59
N VAL A 58 -15.27 0.82 4.97
CA VAL A 58 -16.11 1.39 6.03
C VAL A 58 -15.38 1.44 7.38
N PRO A 59 -15.80 2.30 8.32
CA PRO A 59 -15.31 2.29 9.69
C PRO A 59 -15.52 0.92 10.37
N GLY A 60 -14.70 0.60 11.37
CA GLY A 60 -14.88 -0.61 12.18
C GLY A 60 -14.21 -1.89 11.64
N LEU A 61 -13.53 -1.85 10.48
CA LEU A 61 -12.88 -3.02 9.88
C LEU A 61 -11.44 -3.28 10.39
N ALA A 62 -11.13 -2.86 11.59
CA ALA A 62 -9.84 -3.05 12.26
C ALA A 62 -8.61 -2.51 11.52
N LYS A 63 -8.76 -1.59 10.54
CA LYS A 63 -7.64 -1.01 9.76
C LYS A 63 -6.54 -0.47 10.67
N THR A 64 -6.88 0.43 11.60
CA THR A 64 -5.93 1.03 12.55
C THR A 64 -5.24 -0.03 13.43
N LEU A 65 -6.01 -1.01 13.91
CA LEU A 65 -5.48 -2.06 14.77
C LEU A 65 -4.49 -2.96 14.03
N THR A 66 -4.80 -3.34 12.79
CA THR A 66 -3.91 -4.16 11.95
C THR A 66 -2.59 -3.44 11.66
N ILE A 67 -2.64 -2.15 11.33
CA ILE A 67 -1.44 -1.35 11.04
C ILE A 67 -0.58 -1.21 12.29
N LYS A 68 -1.18 -0.90 13.44
CA LYS A 68 -0.48 -0.81 14.72
C LYS A 68 0.14 -2.15 15.11
N SER A 69 -0.59 -3.24 14.94
CA SER A 69 -0.09 -4.59 15.22
C SER A 69 1.09 -4.97 14.31
N LEU A 70 1.02 -4.64 13.02
CA LEU A 70 2.13 -4.85 12.10
C LEU A 70 3.36 -4.03 12.52
N ALA A 71 3.19 -2.75 12.85
CA ALA A 71 4.30 -1.89 13.31
C ALA A 71 4.96 -2.46 14.57
N GLN A 72 4.17 -2.96 15.53
CA GLN A 72 4.68 -3.62 16.73
C GLN A 72 5.44 -4.90 16.40
N ALA A 73 4.90 -5.77 15.52
CA ALA A 73 5.53 -7.02 15.12
C ALA A 73 6.89 -6.80 14.43
N VAL A 74 7.06 -5.70 13.69
CA VAL A 74 8.33 -5.35 13.02
C VAL A 74 9.21 -4.38 13.84
N HIS A 75 8.90 -4.18 15.11
CA HIS A 75 9.63 -3.29 16.02
C HIS A 75 9.85 -1.88 15.45
N ALA A 76 8.83 -1.34 14.79
CA ALA A 76 8.84 -0.03 14.15
C ALA A 76 8.04 0.99 14.94
N GLN A 77 8.44 2.26 14.86
CA GLN A 77 7.67 3.37 15.45
C GLN A 77 6.40 3.60 14.63
N PHE A 78 5.30 3.92 15.31
CA PHE A 78 3.99 4.14 14.73
C PHE A 78 3.39 5.47 15.19
N SER A 79 2.82 6.22 14.26
CA SER A 79 2.04 7.43 14.52
C SER A 79 0.72 7.37 13.77
N ARG A 80 -0.36 7.82 14.41
CA ARG A 80 -1.66 8.04 13.78
C ARG A 80 -1.94 9.53 13.69
N ILE A 81 -2.30 9.98 12.51
CA ILE A 81 -2.73 11.36 12.23
C ILE A 81 -4.18 11.27 11.76
N GLN A 82 -5.10 11.80 12.58
CA GLN A 82 -6.51 11.92 12.18
C GLN A 82 -6.64 13.16 11.31
N PHE A 83 -7.06 12.99 10.07
CA PHE A 83 -7.26 14.09 9.15
C PHE A 83 -8.63 14.75 9.40
N THR A 84 -8.63 16.06 9.63
CA THR A 84 -9.81 16.87 9.93
C THR A 84 -9.78 18.16 9.09
N PRO A 85 -10.95 18.84 8.90
CA PRO A 85 -11.00 20.04 8.07
C PRO A 85 -10.16 21.22 8.59
N ASP A 86 -9.85 21.24 9.87
CA ASP A 86 -9.06 22.27 10.55
C ASP A 86 -7.57 21.98 10.66
N LEU A 87 -7.12 20.77 10.20
CA LEU A 87 -5.72 20.38 10.23
C LEU A 87 -4.86 21.28 9.34
N LEU A 88 -3.68 21.65 9.82
CA LEU A 88 -2.70 22.42 9.09
C LEU A 88 -1.51 21.56 8.65
N PRO A 89 -0.79 21.91 7.57
CA PRO A 89 0.44 21.22 7.19
C PRO A 89 1.46 21.12 8.33
N ALA A 90 1.59 22.17 9.15
CA ALA A 90 2.48 22.21 10.30
C ALA A 90 2.15 21.13 11.36
N ASP A 91 0.89 20.73 11.49
CA ASP A 91 0.47 19.69 12.43
C ASP A 91 0.98 18.30 11.99
N VAL A 92 1.20 18.12 10.69
CA VAL A 92 1.71 16.87 10.09
C VAL A 92 3.22 16.85 10.05
N ILE A 93 3.85 17.88 9.48
CA ILE A 93 5.30 17.92 9.24
C ILE A 93 6.10 18.55 10.38
N GLY A 94 5.46 19.38 11.21
CA GLY A 94 6.12 20.14 12.25
C GLY A 94 6.34 21.61 11.89
N THR A 95 6.84 22.36 12.84
CA THR A 95 7.01 23.81 12.73
C THR A 95 8.21 24.30 13.54
N MET A 96 8.61 25.55 13.30
CA MET A 96 9.56 26.25 14.18
C MET A 96 8.79 26.89 15.34
N ILE A 97 9.27 26.70 16.56
CA ILE A 97 8.77 27.34 17.76
C ILE A 97 9.84 28.21 18.40
N TYR A 98 9.45 29.38 18.89
CA TYR A 98 10.37 30.25 19.59
C TYR A 98 10.61 29.73 21.03
N ASN A 99 11.87 29.45 21.35
CA ASN A 99 12.29 29.04 22.68
C ASN A 99 12.77 30.27 23.47
N GLN A 100 11.97 30.74 24.42
CA GLN A 100 12.28 31.90 25.22
C GLN A 100 13.56 31.75 26.08
N GLN A 101 13.89 30.53 26.52
CA GLN A 101 15.07 30.29 27.37
C GLN A 101 16.39 30.39 26.56
N ARG A 102 16.33 30.00 25.29
CA ARG A 102 17.49 30.02 24.37
C ARG A 102 17.53 31.27 23.51
N ASN A 103 16.46 32.07 23.53
CA ASN A 103 16.24 33.23 22.65
C ASN A 103 16.46 32.88 21.17
N ASP A 104 15.95 31.71 20.75
CA ASP A 104 16.18 31.15 19.42
C ASP A 104 14.96 30.35 18.96
N PHE A 105 14.85 30.11 17.63
CA PHE A 105 13.86 29.24 17.06
C PHE A 105 14.35 27.79 17.03
N VAL A 106 13.55 26.88 17.59
CA VAL A 106 13.83 25.44 17.57
C VAL A 106 12.79 24.71 16.73
N VAL A 107 13.23 23.71 16.00
CA VAL A 107 12.32 22.87 15.20
C VAL A 107 11.60 21.89 16.12
N ARG A 108 10.27 21.91 16.06
CA ARG A 108 9.40 20.88 16.64
C ARG A 108 8.94 19.96 15.49
N LYS A 109 9.52 18.78 15.42
CA LYS A 109 9.13 17.74 14.44
C LYS A 109 7.69 17.31 14.64
N GLY A 110 6.96 17.12 13.52
CA GLY A 110 5.60 16.61 13.52
C GLY A 110 5.53 15.08 13.59
N PRO A 111 4.31 14.53 13.68
CA PRO A 111 4.07 13.09 13.80
C PRO A 111 4.50 12.26 12.58
N ILE A 112 4.85 12.91 11.46
CA ILE A 112 5.37 12.25 10.26
C ILE A 112 6.77 11.64 10.46
N PHE A 113 7.53 12.11 11.45
CA PHE A 113 8.86 11.59 11.76
C PHE A 113 8.75 10.27 12.54
N THR A 114 8.38 9.22 11.83
CA THR A 114 8.19 7.86 12.35
C THR A 114 8.28 6.86 11.19
N ASN A 115 8.38 5.57 11.50
CA ASN A 115 8.44 4.54 10.45
C ASN A 115 7.09 4.29 9.79
N PHE A 116 6.01 4.19 10.57
CA PHE A 116 4.66 3.91 10.09
C PHE A 116 3.74 5.07 10.43
N VAL A 117 3.22 5.71 9.42
CA VAL A 117 2.22 6.77 9.53
C VAL A 117 0.87 6.25 9.07
N LEU A 118 -0.11 6.24 9.95
CA LEU A 118 -1.51 6.08 9.56
C LEU A 118 -2.12 7.48 9.36
N ALA A 119 -2.35 7.85 8.11
CA ALA A 119 -3.13 9.03 7.73
C ALA A 119 -4.62 8.64 7.67
N ASP A 120 -5.30 8.77 8.80
CA ASP A 120 -6.68 8.31 8.94
C ASP A 120 -7.67 9.34 8.39
N GLU A 121 -8.55 8.90 7.48
CA GLU A 121 -9.53 9.74 6.75
C GLU A 121 -8.87 10.88 5.96
N ILE A 122 -7.85 10.56 5.15
CA ILE A 122 -7.04 11.56 4.41
C ILE A 122 -7.88 12.55 3.59
N ASN A 123 -9.05 12.12 3.11
CA ASN A 123 -9.97 12.94 2.33
C ASN A 123 -10.76 13.96 3.16
N ARG A 124 -10.62 14.01 4.49
CA ARG A 124 -11.28 15.02 5.35
C ARG A 124 -10.46 16.30 5.54
N ALA A 125 -9.17 16.27 5.25
CA ALA A 125 -8.34 17.46 5.37
C ALA A 125 -8.24 18.25 4.05
N PRO A 126 -8.00 19.57 4.14
CA PRO A 126 -7.82 20.42 2.97
C PRO A 126 -6.67 19.97 2.07
N ALA A 127 -6.74 20.28 0.78
CA ALA A 127 -5.76 19.89 -0.23
C ALA A 127 -4.31 20.27 0.12
N LYS A 128 -4.09 21.37 0.86
CA LYS A 128 -2.74 21.78 1.31
C LYS A 128 -2.10 20.76 2.26
N VAL A 129 -2.89 20.18 3.17
CA VAL A 129 -2.42 19.16 4.12
C VAL A 129 -2.15 17.84 3.40
N GLN A 130 -3.07 17.43 2.52
CA GLN A 130 -2.89 16.26 1.68
C GLN A 130 -1.60 16.38 0.85
N SER A 131 -1.37 17.54 0.21
CA SER A 131 -0.17 17.81 -0.60
C SER A 131 1.12 17.71 0.22
N ALA A 132 1.15 18.24 1.45
CA ALA A 132 2.32 18.15 2.33
C ALA A 132 2.68 16.70 2.68
N LEU A 133 1.68 15.87 3.00
CA LEU A 133 1.90 14.43 3.24
C LEU A 133 2.40 13.72 1.97
N LEU A 134 1.77 13.98 0.82
CA LEU A 134 2.11 13.33 -0.45
C LEU A 134 3.48 13.75 -0.99
N GLU A 135 3.92 14.97 -0.70
CA GLU A 135 5.28 15.41 -0.99
C GLU A 135 6.29 14.66 -0.12
N ALA A 136 6.04 14.59 1.19
CA ALA A 136 6.89 13.83 2.10
C ALA A 136 6.97 12.33 1.75
N MET A 137 5.88 11.75 1.24
CA MET A 137 5.85 10.36 0.74
C MET A 137 6.80 10.18 -0.45
N GLN A 138 6.82 11.13 -1.37
CA GLN A 138 7.62 11.05 -2.59
C GLN A 138 9.09 11.35 -2.32
N GLU A 139 9.36 12.46 -1.62
CA GLU A 139 10.70 12.99 -1.42
C GLU A 139 11.46 12.33 -0.25
N ARG A 140 10.75 11.61 0.63
CA ARG A 140 11.31 10.99 1.85
C ARG A 140 12.03 11.99 2.76
N GLN A 141 11.63 13.24 2.67
CA GLN A 141 12.15 14.35 3.45
C GLN A 141 11.09 15.43 3.58
N VAL A 142 11.24 16.29 4.57
CA VAL A 142 10.41 17.48 4.77
C VAL A 142 11.26 18.69 5.07
N THR A 143 10.84 19.87 4.61
CA THR A 143 11.49 21.13 4.91
C THR A 143 10.71 21.88 5.98
N ILE A 144 11.39 22.26 7.06
CA ILE A 144 10.82 23.05 8.18
C ILE A 144 11.70 24.28 8.37
N GLY A 145 11.15 25.46 8.13
CA GLY A 145 11.95 26.68 8.05
C GLY A 145 12.96 26.59 6.91
N ASP A 146 14.23 26.81 7.23
CA ASP A 146 15.33 26.82 6.26
C ASP A 146 16.07 25.46 6.17
N ALA A 147 15.61 24.42 6.91
CA ALA A 147 16.31 23.14 6.99
C ALA A 147 15.45 21.99 6.45
N THR A 148 16.11 21.08 5.72
CA THR A 148 15.49 19.85 5.20
C THR A 148 15.89 18.65 6.09
N TYR A 149 14.91 17.88 6.51
CA TYR A 149 15.04 16.73 7.39
C TYR A 149 14.63 15.47 6.64
N LYS A 150 15.51 14.47 6.60
CA LYS A 150 15.17 13.14 6.07
C LYS A 150 14.24 12.42 7.01
N LEU A 151 13.31 11.65 6.45
CA LEU A 151 12.47 10.73 7.18
C LEU A 151 13.19 9.40 7.41
N ASP A 152 12.78 8.66 8.44
CA ASP A 152 13.38 7.39 8.78
C ASP A 152 13.14 6.32 7.70
N ASP A 153 14.03 5.34 7.56
CA ASP A 153 13.82 4.18 6.71
C ASP A 153 13.64 2.92 7.59
N PRO A 154 12.55 2.17 7.43
CA PRO A 154 11.41 2.34 6.51
C PRO A 154 10.50 3.51 6.86
N PHE A 155 10.01 4.19 5.85
CA PHE A 155 8.93 5.17 5.97
C PHE A 155 7.72 4.70 5.16
N LEU A 156 6.68 4.27 5.84
CA LEU A 156 5.47 3.73 5.22
C LEU A 156 4.26 4.56 5.64
N VAL A 157 3.61 5.18 4.66
CA VAL A 157 2.32 5.85 4.85
C VAL A 157 1.20 4.91 4.44
N LEU A 158 0.25 4.74 5.34
CA LEU A 158 -0.97 4.00 5.18
C LEU A 158 -2.11 5.01 5.32
N ALA A 159 -2.70 5.40 4.20
CA ALA A 159 -3.81 6.35 4.21
C ALA A 159 -5.14 5.59 4.19
N THR A 160 -6.14 6.08 4.92
CA THR A 160 -7.50 5.52 4.85
C THR A 160 -8.47 6.51 4.20
N GLN A 161 -9.44 5.94 3.48
CA GLN A 161 -10.61 6.68 2.97
C GLN A 161 -11.87 5.92 3.36
N ASN A 162 -12.91 6.68 3.71
CA ASN A 162 -14.25 6.15 3.89
C ASN A 162 -15.08 6.46 2.64
N PRO A 163 -15.53 5.46 1.87
CA PRO A 163 -16.29 5.69 0.65
C PRO A 163 -17.72 6.19 0.90
N LEU A 164 -18.24 6.02 2.11
CA LEU A 164 -19.62 6.39 2.45
C LEU A 164 -19.76 7.86 2.86
N GLU A 165 -18.72 8.47 3.36
CA GLU A 165 -18.72 9.86 3.79
C GLU A 165 -18.38 10.78 2.61
N GLN A 166 -19.40 11.50 2.10
CA GLN A 166 -19.24 12.46 1.02
C GLN A 166 -19.27 13.92 1.53
N GLU A 167 -20.00 14.19 2.61
CA GLU A 167 -20.10 15.55 3.17
C GLU A 167 -18.81 15.94 3.90
N GLY A 168 -18.32 17.16 3.61
CA GLY A 168 -17.10 17.69 4.24
C GLY A 168 -15.81 16.99 3.82
N THR A 169 -15.81 16.32 2.66
CA THR A 169 -14.63 15.64 2.13
C THR A 169 -14.00 16.41 0.96
N TYR A 170 -12.69 16.29 0.84
CA TYR A 170 -11.88 16.80 -0.25
C TYR A 170 -11.26 15.61 -0.98
N PRO A 171 -11.85 15.15 -2.09
CA PRO A 171 -11.34 14.00 -2.82
C PRO A 171 -9.89 14.24 -3.25
N LEU A 172 -9.08 13.20 -3.15
CA LEU A 172 -7.70 13.24 -3.66
C LEU A 172 -7.75 13.32 -5.19
N PRO A 173 -7.06 14.29 -5.81
CA PRO A 173 -6.88 14.30 -7.26
C PRO A 173 -6.21 13.03 -7.76
N GLU A 174 -6.57 12.57 -8.94
CA GLU A 174 -6.04 11.34 -9.55
C GLU A 174 -4.51 11.27 -9.58
N ALA A 175 -3.85 12.37 -9.94
CA ALA A 175 -2.38 12.48 -9.92
C ALA A 175 -1.77 12.31 -8.53
N GLN A 176 -2.54 12.53 -7.48
CA GLN A 176 -2.12 12.32 -6.09
C GLN A 176 -2.35 10.87 -5.65
N VAL A 177 -3.46 10.27 -6.06
CA VAL A 177 -3.77 8.86 -5.78
C VAL A 177 -2.77 7.93 -6.50
N ASP A 178 -2.31 8.29 -7.70
CA ASP A 178 -1.28 7.56 -8.47
C ASP A 178 0.08 7.43 -7.73
N ARG A 179 0.33 8.22 -6.67
CA ARG A 179 1.54 8.11 -5.83
C ARG A 179 1.51 6.92 -4.87
N PHE A 180 0.35 6.38 -4.55
CA PHE A 180 0.25 5.15 -3.77
C PHE A 180 0.64 3.95 -4.63
N LEU A 181 1.37 3.01 -4.05
CA LEU A 181 1.72 1.75 -4.70
C LEU A 181 0.47 0.98 -5.10
N MET A 182 -0.46 0.87 -4.16
CA MET A 182 -1.72 0.15 -4.33
C MET A 182 -2.84 0.79 -3.52
N LYS A 183 -4.06 0.58 -4.00
CA LYS A 183 -5.33 0.87 -3.31
C LYS A 183 -5.96 -0.46 -2.94
N VAL A 184 -6.21 -0.68 -1.66
CA VAL A 184 -6.74 -1.94 -1.14
C VAL A 184 -8.15 -1.71 -0.61
N ILE A 185 -9.11 -2.44 -1.14
CA ILE A 185 -10.48 -2.41 -0.65
C ILE A 185 -10.59 -3.41 0.50
N VAL A 186 -10.93 -2.90 1.68
CA VAL A 186 -11.09 -3.68 2.90
C VAL A 186 -12.56 -4.08 3.05
N GLY A 187 -12.83 -5.35 2.88
CA GLY A 187 -14.18 -5.92 3.01
C GLY A 187 -14.56 -6.27 4.44
N TYR A 188 -15.83 -6.60 4.62
CA TYR A 188 -16.34 -7.13 5.89
C TYR A 188 -15.75 -8.51 6.19
N PRO A 189 -15.58 -8.85 7.48
CA PRO A 189 -15.21 -10.20 7.87
C PRO A 189 -16.32 -11.20 7.47
N THR A 190 -15.91 -12.44 7.29
CA THR A 190 -16.89 -13.54 7.12
C THR A 190 -17.68 -13.75 8.41
N ARG A 191 -18.85 -14.38 8.31
CA ARG A 191 -19.68 -14.68 9.48
C ARG A 191 -18.92 -15.43 10.58
N ALA A 192 -18.04 -16.35 10.20
CA ALA A 192 -17.22 -17.12 11.16
C ALA A 192 -16.20 -16.24 11.87
N GLU A 193 -15.53 -15.37 11.12
CA GLU A 193 -14.56 -14.39 11.67
C GLU A 193 -15.27 -13.39 12.59
N GLU A 194 -16.42 -12.86 12.19
CA GLU A 194 -17.19 -11.93 13.02
C GLU A 194 -17.67 -12.58 14.32
N GLN A 195 -18.06 -13.86 14.29
CA GLN A 195 -18.38 -14.62 15.50
C GLN A 195 -17.18 -14.72 16.45
N LEU A 196 -15.96 -14.93 15.91
CA LEU A 196 -14.74 -14.96 16.72
C LEU A 196 -14.43 -13.58 17.31
N ILE A 197 -14.55 -12.52 16.51
CA ILE A 197 -14.36 -11.13 16.96
C ILE A 197 -15.34 -10.82 18.10
N MET A 198 -16.61 -11.15 17.93
CA MET A 198 -17.64 -10.96 18.95
C MET A 198 -17.27 -11.68 20.25
N ARG A 199 -16.89 -12.96 20.17
CA ARG A 199 -16.52 -13.76 21.34
C ARG A 199 -15.33 -13.19 22.08
N GLN A 200 -14.27 -12.76 21.35
CA GLN A 200 -13.07 -12.17 21.96
C GLN A 200 -13.40 -10.87 22.71
N ASN A 201 -14.29 -10.05 22.19
CA ASN A 201 -14.62 -8.76 22.79
C ASN A 201 -15.67 -8.85 23.90
N VAL A 202 -16.66 -9.74 23.78
CA VAL A 202 -17.74 -9.87 24.76
C VAL A 202 -17.29 -10.65 26.01
N TYR A 203 -16.51 -11.70 25.82
CA TYR A 203 -16.10 -12.55 26.93
C TYR A 203 -14.77 -12.17 27.57
N GLY A 204 -14.21 -11.00 27.19
CA GLY A 204 -13.09 -10.39 27.89
C GLY A 204 -11.80 -11.21 27.86
N VAL A 205 -11.45 -11.76 26.70
CA VAL A 205 -10.11 -12.34 26.52
C VAL A 205 -9.08 -11.24 26.82
N ALA A 206 -8.17 -11.49 27.76
CA ALA A 206 -7.14 -10.53 28.14
C ALA A 206 -6.47 -9.94 26.88
N ALA A 207 -6.25 -8.62 26.88
CA ALA A 207 -5.68 -7.94 25.73
C ALA A 207 -4.35 -8.61 25.33
N ILE A 208 -4.40 -9.36 24.24
CA ILE A 208 -3.21 -10.03 23.69
C ILE A 208 -2.30 -8.96 23.12
N GLN A 209 -1.08 -8.89 23.61
CA GLN A 209 -0.08 -7.97 23.06
C GLN A 209 0.67 -8.63 21.91
N VAL A 210 0.90 -7.86 20.85
CA VAL A 210 1.77 -8.26 19.75
C VAL A 210 3.22 -8.03 20.18
N ASN A 211 4.04 -9.06 20.08
CA ASN A 211 5.45 -8.97 20.39
C ASN A 211 6.28 -8.63 19.13
N PRO A 212 7.37 -7.87 19.25
CA PRO A 212 8.32 -7.71 18.17
C PRO A 212 8.93 -9.05 17.78
N VAL A 213 8.80 -9.43 16.52
CA VAL A 213 9.30 -10.72 16.00
C VAL A 213 10.37 -10.56 14.93
N ILE A 214 10.48 -9.36 14.36
CA ILE A 214 11.55 -8.99 13.41
C ILE A 214 11.99 -7.54 13.66
N SER A 215 13.19 -7.21 13.21
CA SER A 215 13.73 -5.86 13.28
C SER A 215 13.52 -5.09 11.98
N VAL A 216 13.56 -3.77 12.07
CA VAL A 216 13.58 -2.86 10.91
C VAL A 216 14.72 -3.22 9.94
N GLN A 217 15.90 -3.60 10.47
CA GLN A 217 17.05 -3.98 9.64
C GLN A 217 16.74 -5.20 8.75
N GLN A 218 16.05 -6.21 9.28
CA GLN A 218 15.65 -7.39 8.51
C GLN A 218 14.67 -7.02 7.37
N ILE A 219 13.82 -6.01 7.56
CA ILE A 219 12.97 -5.48 6.49
C ILE A 219 13.79 -4.82 5.38
N ILE A 220 14.81 -4.03 5.75
CA ILE A 220 15.70 -3.37 4.78
C ILE A 220 16.45 -4.41 3.95
N GLU A 221 16.96 -5.47 4.59
CA GLU A 221 17.63 -6.58 3.91
C GLU A 221 16.67 -7.35 2.98
N ALA A 222 15.44 -7.61 3.45
CA ALA A 222 14.40 -8.26 2.64
C ALA A 222 14.05 -7.43 1.39
N ARG A 223 14.00 -6.09 1.50
CA ARG A 223 13.79 -5.19 0.35
C ARG A 223 14.85 -5.34 -0.74
N GLN A 224 16.12 -5.52 -0.33
CA GLN A 224 17.21 -5.75 -1.29
C GLN A 224 17.03 -7.08 -2.02
N LEU A 225 16.60 -8.12 -1.31
CA LEU A 225 16.27 -9.42 -1.92
C LEU A 225 15.07 -9.32 -2.87
N VAL A 226 14.00 -8.64 -2.47
CA VAL A 226 12.83 -8.42 -3.33
C VAL A 226 13.23 -7.74 -4.65
N ARG A 227 14.11 -6.74 -4.61
CA ARG A 227 14.62 -6.08 -5.83
C ARG A 227 15.38 -7.04 -6.73
N SER A 228 16.09 -8.01 -6.17
CA SER A 228 16.89 -8.99 -6.91
C SER A 228 16.08 -10.18 -7.45
N ILE A 229 14.81 -10.34 -7.09
CA ILE A 229 13.93 -11.39 -7.59
C ILE A 229 13.89 -11.35 -9.12
N TYR A 230 14.09 -12.51 -9.74
CA TYR A 230 14.09 -12.64 -11.18
C TYR A 230 12.70 -12.43 -11.77
N MET A 231 12.63 -11.70 -12.86
CA MET A 231 11.45 -11.55 -13.69
C MET A 231 11.83 -11.84 -15.13
N ASP A 232 11.17 -12.78 -15.74
CA ASP A 232 11.38 -13.13 -17.15
C ASP A 232 10.80 -12.06 -18.06
N GLU A 233 11.43 -11.81 -19.22
CA GLU A 233 10.98 -10.84 -20.20
C GLU A 233 9.53 -11.09 -20.66
N LYS A 234 9.10 -12.35 -20.70
CA LYS A 234 7.71 -12.70 -21.01
C LYS A 234 6.73 -12.16 -19.95
N VAL A 235 7.12 -12.19 -18.66
CA VAL A 235 6.30 -11.62 -17.58
C VAL A 235 6.32 -10.10 -17.64
N GLU A 236 7.46 -9.49 -18.01
CA GLU A 236 7.55 -8.04 -18.23
C GLU A 236 6.62 -7.62 -19.38
N ASN A 237 6.65 -8.33 -20.49
CA ASN A 237 5.74 -8.10 -21.62
C ASN A 237 4.27 -8.30 -21.22
N TYR A 238 3.96 -9.33 -20.45
CA TYR A 238 2.60 -9.56 -19.93
C TYR A 238 2.09 -8.39 -19.08
N ILE A 239 2.95 -7.80 -18.20
CA ILE A 239 2.62 -6.59 -17.44
C ILE A 239 2.35 -5.41 -18.39
N LEU A 240 3.18 -5.24 -19.42
CA LEU A 240 2.99 -4.17 -20.40
C LEU A 240 1.69 -4.36 -21.18
N ASP A 241 1.38 -5.56 -21.63
CA ASP A 241 0.13 -5.88 -22.35
C ASP A 241 -1.10 -5.53 -21.51
N ILE A 242 -1.11 -5.88 -20.22
CA ILE A 242 -2.19 -5.50 -19.29
C ILE A 242 -2.33 -3.97 -19.22
N VAL A 243 -1.23 -3.25 -19.03
CA VAL A 243 -1.26 -1.79 -18.87
C VAL A 243 -1.65 -1.09 -20.18
N PHE A 244 -1.13 -1.56 -21.32
CA PHE A 244 -1.48 -1.01 -22.65
C PHE A 244 -2.94 -1.27 -23.00
N ALA A 245 -3.50 -2.43 -22.62
CA ALA A 245 -4.93 -2.70 -22.81
C ALA A 245 -5.84 -1.71 -22.09
N THR A 246 -5.37 -1.07 -21.00
CA THR A 246 -6.12 0.02 -20.35
C THR A 246 -6.02 1.35 -21.09
N ARG A 247 -5.01 1.55 -21.96
CA ARG A 247 -4.79 2.79 -22.72
C ARG A 247 -5.36 2.74 -24.12
N ASP A 248 -5.21 1.61 -24.78
CA ASP A 248 -5.71 1.33 -26.14
C ASP A 248 -6.38 -0.06 -26.17
N PRO A 249 -7.61 -0.16 -25.64
CA PRO A 249 -8.34 -1.43 -25.61
C PRO A 249 -8.53 -2.02 -27.02
N GLY A 250 -8.69 -1.16 -28.04
CA GLY A 250 -8.90 -1.58 -29.42
C GLY A 250 -7.73 -2.37 -29.99
N ALA A 251 -6.51 -1.86 -29.81
CA ALA A 251 -5.29 -2.51 -30.26
C ALA A 251 -5.00 -3.83 -29.52
N CYS A 252 -5.47 -3.95 -28.26
CA CYS A 252 -5.21 -5.11 -27.41
C CYS A 252 -6.32 -6.17 -27.45
N GLY A 253 -7.27 -6.08 -28.38
CA GLY A 253 -8.33 -7.08 -28.57
C GLY A 253 -9.46 -7.05 -27.56
N VAL A 254 -9.61 -5.95 -26.80
CA VAL A 254 -10.70 -5.68 -25.87
C VAL A 254 -11.46 -4.39 -26.25
N ALA A 255 -11.74 -4.24 -27.53
CA ALA A 255 -12.36 -3.05 -28.11
C ALA A 255 -13.68 -2.64 -27.46
N ASN A 256 -14.42 -3.59 -26.90
CA ASN A 256 -15.64 -3.35 -26.13
C ASN A 256 -15.43 -2.49 -24.87
N LEU A 257 -14.18 -2.39 -24.37
CA LEU A 257 -13.84 -1.56 -23.23
C LEU A 257 -13.52 -0.10 -23.60
N ALA A 258 -13.27 0.18 -24.89
CA ALA A 258 -12.88 1.51 -25.33
C ALA A 258 -13.89 2.63 -24.97
N PRO A 259 -15.22 2.45 -25.08
CA PRO A 259 -16.18 3.47 -24.64
C PRO A 259 -16.28 3.61 -23.12
N LEU A 260 -15.77 2.65 -22.34
CA LEU A 260 -15.89 2.62 -20.88
C LEU A 260 -14.72 3.26 -20.15
N ILE A 261 -13.56 3.42 -20.82
CA ILE A 261 -12.33 3.94 -20.22
C ILE A 261 -12.08 5.37 -20.68
N SER A 262 -12.05 6.33 -19.75
CA SER A 262 -11.71 7.73 -20.04
C SER A 262 -10.19 7.95 -20.13
N TYR A 263 -9.42 7.29 -19.27
CA TYR A 263 -7.96 7.25 -19.33
C TYR A 263 -7.43 5.95 -18.71
N GLY A 264 -6.31 5.45 -19.26
CA GLY A 264 -5.64 4.25 -18.78
C GLY A 264 -4.48 4.55 -17.81
N ALA A 265 -3.91 3.49 -17.25
CA ALA A 265 -2.86 3.58 -16.24
C ALA A 265 -1.58 4.25 -16.79
N SER A 266 -0.95 5.11 -15.97
CA SER A 266 0.32 5.76 -16.24
C SER A 266 1.49 4.75 -16.26
N PRO A 267 2.73 5.13 -16.67
CA PRO A 267 3.91 4.27 -16.53
C PRO A 267 4.19 3.82 -15.09
N ARG A 268 3.69 4.56 -14.08
CA ARG A 268 3.72 4.11 -12.68
C ARG A 268 2.94 2.82 -12.48
N GLY A 269 1.87 2.58 -13.25
CA GLY A 269 1.12 1.32 -13.24
C GLY A 269 2.02 0.12 -13.56
N SER A 270 2.77 0.16 -14.66
CA SER A 270 3.70 -0.91 -15.05
C SER A 270 4.81 -1.10 -14.00
N ILE A 271 5.43 -0.01 -13.55
CA ILE A 271 6.49 -0.04 -12.55
C ILE A 271 6.00 -0.65 -11.24
N ASN A 272 4.87 -0.17 -10.74
CA ASN A 272 4.32 -0.62 -9.47
C ASN A 272 3.81 -2.07 -9.54
N LEU A 273 3.27 -2.49 -10.67
CA LEU A 273 2.83 -3.86 -10.89
C LEU A 273 4.02 -4.82 -10.88
N ALA A 274 5.13 -4.46 -11.55
CA ALA A 274 6.36 -5.25 -11.55
C ALA A 274 6.98 -5.34 -10.14
N ILE A 275 7.08 -4.23 -9.43
CA ILE A 275 7.64 -4.18 -8.07
C ILE A 275 6.78 -4.99 -7.08
N ALA A 276 5.46 -4.82 -7.14
CA ALA A 276 4.54 -5.53 -6.27
C ALA A 276 4.49 -7.04 -6.58
N ALA A 277 4.61 -7.46 -7.86
CA ALA A 277 4.71 -8.86 -8.25
C ALA A 277 5.97 -9.54 -7.68
N LYS A 278 7.11 -8.84 -7.68
CA LYS A 278 8.32 -9.32 -7.00
C LYS A 278 8.11 -9.52 -5.51
N ALA A 279 7.47 -8.58 -4.83
CA ALA A 279 7.15 -8.72 -3.40
C ALA A 279 6.15 -9.86 -3.16
N GLN A 280 5.19 -10.06 -4.04
CA GLN A 280 4.25 -11.18 -3.99
C GLN A 280 4.97 -12.52 -4.10
N ALA A 281 5.91 -12.66 -5.05
CA ALA A 281 6.76 -13.84 -5.18
C ALA A 281 7.59 -14.08 -3.91
N PHE A 282 8.17 -13.02 -3.31
CA PHE A 282 8.90 -13.10 -2.04
C PHE A 282 8.04 -13.63 -0.90
N ILE A 283 6.81 -13.13 -0.76
CA ILE A 283 5.85 -13.57 0.28
C ILE A 283 5.54 -15.06 0.13
N HIS A 284 5.55 -15.58 -1.11
CA HIS A 284 5.40 -17.01 -1.41
C HIS A 284 6.72 -17.81 -1.34
N GLY A 285 7.82 -17.20 -0.89
CA GLY A 285 9.12 -17.84 -0.75
C GLY A 285 9.80 -18.18 -2.07
N ARG A 286 9.49 -17.48 -3.17
CA ARG A 286 10.02 -17.72 -4.51
C ARG A 286 10.99 -16.62 -4.94
N GLY A 287 12.11 -17.03 -5.56
CA GLY A 287 13.12 -16.14 -6.12
C GLY A 287 12.82 -15.67 -7.54
N TYR A 288 11.63 -15.96 -8.08
CA TYR A 288 11.19 -15.59 -9.42
C TYR A 288 9.69 -15.28 -9.43
N VAL A 289 9.28 -14.40 -10.35
CA VAL A 289 7.89 -13.98 -10.54
C VAL A 289 7.16 -14.93 -11.47
N LEU A 290 5.91 -15.26 -11.13
CA LEU A 290 4.97 -15.98 -11.97
C LEU A 290 3.86 -15.02 -12.47
N PRO A 291 3.21 -15.33 -13.62
CA PRO A 291 2.08 -14.55 -14.10
C PRO A 291 0.93 -14.43 -13.08
N GLU A 292 0.73 -15.46 -12.26
CA GLU A 292 -0.25 -15.47 -11.17
C GLU A 292 0.04 -14.43 -10.11
N ASP A 293 1.31 -14.10 -9.84
CA ASP A 293 1.68 -13.03 -8.92
C ASP A 293 1.18 -11.68 -9.45
N VAL A 294 1.39 -11.44 -10.74
CA VAL A 294 0.91 -10.23 -11.43
C VAL A 294 -0.62 -10.14 -11.34
N ARG A 295 -1.33 -11.23 -11.68
CA ARG A 295 -2.79 -11.27 -11.65
C ARG A 295 -3.36 -11.01 -10.25
N SER A 296 -2.74 -11.59 -9.23
CA SER A 296 -3.23 -11.51 -7.83
C SER A 296 -3.21 -10.10 -7.24
N ILE A 297 -2.34 -9.22 -7.78
CA ILE A 297 -2.18 -7.84 -7.30
C ILE A 297 -2.65 -6.78 -8.31
N CYS A 298 -3.06 -7.21 -9.52
CA CYS A 298 -3.40 -6.33 -10.63
C CYS A 298 -4.47 -5.30 -10.24
N ASN A 299 -5.56 -5.75 -9.62
CA ASN A 299 -6.63 -4.87 -9.17
C ASN A 299 -6.12 -3.84 -8.15
N ASP A 300 -5.38 -4.28 -7.14
CA ASP A 300 -4.90 -3.41 -6.07
C ASP A 300 -3.95 -2.32 -6.59
N VAL A 301 -3.16 -2.65 -7.63
CA VAL A 301 -2.20 -1.73 -8.22
C VAL A 301 -2.84 -0.82 -9.28
N LEU A 302 -3.79 -1.29 -10.07
CA LEU A 302 -4.30 -0.55 -11.24
C LEU A 302 -5.65 0.13 -11.03
N GLN A 303 -6.50 -0.32 -10.08
CA GLN A 303 -7.87 0.20 -9.95
C GLN A 303 -7.97 1.71 -9.70
N HIS A 304 -6.97 2.33 -9.10
CA HIS A 304 -6.91 3.77 -8.83
C HIS A 304 -6.15 4.57 -9.90
N ARG A 305 -5.82 3.93 -11.02
CA ARG A 305 -5.05 4.49 -12.14
C ARG A 305 -5.82 4.49 -13.45
N ILE A 306 -7.07 4.01 -13.43
CA ILE A 306 -7.95 3.91 -14.58
C ILE A 306 -9.18 4.74 -14.28
N GLY A 307 -9.48 5.70 -15.15
CA GLY A 307 -10.72 6.47 -15.08
C GLY A 307 -11.80 5.86 -15.97
N LEU A 308 -13.01 5.83 -15.48
CA LEU A 308 -14.17 5.40 -16.23
C LEU A 308 -14.88 6.60 -16.87
N THR A 309 -15.66 6.33 -17.90
CA THR A 309 -16.56 7.32 -18.53
C THR A 309 -17.88 7.37 -17.78
N TYR A 310 -18.66 8.45 -18.00
CA TYR A 310 -20.03 8.55 -17.46
C TYR A 310 -20.94 7.43 -18.00
N GLU A 311 -20.67 6.91 -19.20
CA GLU A 311 -21.38 5.76 -19.76
C GLU A 311 -21.16 4.50 -18.92
N ALA A 312 -19.91 4.23 -18.55
CA ALA A 312 -19.58 3.12 -17.67
C ALA A 312 -20.23 3.25 -16.28
N GLU A 313 -20.26 4.47 -15.73
CA GLU A 313 -20.92 4.73 -14.43
C GLU A 313 -22.44 4.49 -14.53
N ALA A 314 -23.08 4.95 -15.62
CA ALA A 314 -24.52 4.74 -15.86
C ALA A 314 -24.87 3.24 -15.98
N GLU A 315 -23.96 2.44 -16.55
CA GLU A 315 -24.09 0.98 -16.66
C GLU A 315 -23.64 0.23 -15.39
N SER A 316 -23.25 0.94 -14.33
CA SER A 316 -22.70 0.36 -13.08
C SER A 316 -21.47 -0.51 -13.31
N VAL A 317 -20.67 -0.23 -14.36
CA VAL A 317 -19.40 -0.91 -14.60
C VAL A 317 -18.36 -0.38 -13.64
N THR A 318 -17.62 -1.27 -13.01
CA THR A 318 -16.52 -0.93 -12.10
C THR A 318 -15.17 -1.11 -12.78
N VAL A 319 -14.12 -0.44 -12.26
CA VAL A 319 -12.74 -0.66 -12.74
C VAL A 319 -12.32 -2.12 -12.58
N GLN A 320 -12.79 -2.80 -11.53
CA GLN A 320 -12.53 -4.23 -11.33
C GLN A 320 -13.14 -5.07 -12.47
N ASN A 321 -14.35 -4.74 -12.94
CA ASN A 321 -14.96 -5.44 -14.09
C ASN A 321 -14.13 -5.23 -15.37
N VAL A 322 -13.62 -4.01 -15.58
CA VAL A 322 -12.74 -3.71 -16.71
C VAL A 322 -11.44 -4.52 -16.63
N LEU A 323 -10.75 -4.49 -15.49
CA LEU A 323 -9.52 -5.23 -15.29
C LEU A 323 -9.71 -6.74 -15.40
N GLN A 324 -10.82 -7.26 -14.92
CA GLN A 324 -11.15 -8.69 -15.08
C GLN A 324 -11.24 -9.08 -16.55
N GLN A 325 -11.96 -8.30 -17.38
CA GLN A 325 -12.05 -8.57 -18.82
C GLN A 325 -10.68 -8.47 -19.52
N VAL A 326 -9.84 -7.50 -19.13
CA VAL A 326 -8.46 -7.40 -19.62
C VAL A 326 -7.68 -8.67 -19.28
N LEU A 327 -7.71 -9.12 -18.02
CA LEU A 327 -6.98 -10.31 -17.56
C LEU A 327 -7.49 -11.62 -18.16
N GLU A 328 -8.77 -11.69 -18.54
CA GLU A 328 -9.35 -12.86 -19.22
C GLU A 328 -8.90 -12.93 -20.71
N LYS A 329 -8.67 -11.78 -21.33
CA LYS A 329 -8.34 -11.70 -22.75
C LYS A 329 -6.83 -11.77 -23.02
N ILE A 330 -6.01 -11.13 -22.18
CA ILE A 330 -4.56 -11.15 -22.34
C ILE A 330 -4.04 -12.56 -22.02
N SER A 331 -3.35 -13.16 -23.00
CA SER A 331 -2.81 -14.51 -22.86
C SER A 331 -1.72 -14.58 -21.80
N LEU A 332 -1.72 -15.66 -21.04
CA LEU A 332 -0.60 -15.96 -20.14
C LEU A 332 0.66 -16.27 -20.98
N PRO A 333 1.84 -15.81 -20.54
CA PRO A 333 3.10 -16.03 -21.24
C PRO A 333 3.60 -17.46 -21.15
#